data_de5af804f5eea081cd7d89f3ee925a74
#
_entry.id   de5af804f5eea081cd7d89f3ee925a74
#
_cell.length_a   1.000
_cell.length_b   1.000
_cell.length_c   1.000
_cell.angle_alpha   90.00
_cell.angle_beta   90.00
_cell.angle_gamma   90.00
#
_symmetry.space_group_name_H-M   'P 1'
#
loop_
_entity.id
_entity.type
_entity.pdbx_description
1 polymer ?
#
loop_
_entity_poly.entity_id
_entity_poly.type
_entity_poly.pdbx_seq_one_letter_code
_entity_poly.pdbx_strand_id
1 'polypeptide(L)'
;SRVSRGLGDVYKRQVHKDDKMKLQQAIMQLYKKEGVNPVSGCVPILISIPFFFAIYKMLFVTIEMRHQPFFGWIKDLSEKDPTSIFNLFGLIPWAPPEFLIIGGLPVLMGLTMWAQQKLNPAPQDDIQKKIFMFFPVFLTVILAPFPSGLVLYWTANNILTMAQQYVIMKRTTVKTSQ
;
A
#
# COMPACT_ATOMS: atom_id res chain seq x y z
N SER A 1 15.75 9.86 23.87
CA SER A 1 16.07 10.37 22.53
C SER A 1 14.93 10.28 21.50
N ARG A 2 14.08 9.24 21.48
CA ARG A 2 12.89 9.17 20.57
C ARG A 2 11.77 10.13 21.03
N VAL A 3 11.57 10.29 22.32
CA VAL A 3 10.57 11.20 22.92
C VAL A 3 10.94 12.65 22.63
N SER A 4 12.21 13.03 22.72
CA SER A 4 12.68 14.39 22.40
C SER A 4 12.54 14.71 20.90
N ARG A 5 12.65 13.72 20.01
CA ARG A 5 12.40 13.90 18.57
C ARG A 5 10.92 14.18 18.28
N GLY A 6 10.01 13.41 18.91
CA GLY A 6 8.58 13.64 18.77
C GLY A 6 8.12 15.00 19.28
N LEU A 7 8.68 15.46 20.41
CA LEU A 7 8.40 16.78 20.95
C LEU A 7 8.92 17.91 20.06
N GLY A 8 10.12 17.76 19.47
CA GLY A 8 10.67 18.73 18.53
C GLY A 8 9.83 18.88 17.26
N ASP A 9 9.26 17.78 16.77
CA ASP A 9 8.38 17.74 15.60
C ASP A 9 7.02 18.41 15.88
N VAL A 10 6.43 18.12 17.03
CA VAL A 10 5.16 18.73 17.48
C VAL A 10 5.33 20.24 17.70
N TYR A 11 6.41 20.65 18.33
CA TYR A 11 6.71 22.07 18.58
C TYR A 11 6.88 22.87 17.28
N LYS A 12 7.64 22.35 16.30
CA LYS A 12 7.84 23.01 15.01
C LYS A 12 6.56 23.09 14.19
N ARG A 13 5.67 22.08 14.29
CA ARG A 13 4.34 22.11 13.67
C ARG A 13 3.44 23.18 14.27
N GLN A 14 3.52 23.42 15.57
CA GLN A 14 2.73 24.45 16.24
C GLN A 14 3.21 25.86 15.91
N VAL A 15 4.53 26.08 15.82
CA VAL A 15 5.12 27.40 15.58
C VAL A 15 4.96 27.89 14.14
N HIS A 16 4.87 26.97 13.16
CA HIS A 16 4.79 27.31 11.73
C HIS A 16 3.48 26.85 11.08
N LYS A 17 2.38 26.85 11.85
CA LYS A 17 1.07 26.35 11.40
C LYS A 17 0.53 27.09 10.16
N ASP A 18 0.85 28.37 10.04
CA ASP A 18 0.35 29.27 9.01
C ASP A 18 1.28 29.41 7.79
N ASP A 19 2.51 28.89 7.86
CA ASP A 19 3.49 28.98 6.77
C ASP A 19 4.03 27.59 6.40
N LYS A 20 3.37 26.96 5.44
CA LYS A 20 3.68 25.60 4.97
C LYS A 20 5.11 25.47 4.43
N MET A 21 5.65 26.51 3.79
CA MET A 21 7.01 26.47 3.24
C MET A 21 8.07 26.48 4.35
N LYS A 22 7.88 27.30 5.38
CA LYS A 22 8.78 27.33 6.55
C LYS A 22 8.71 26.03 7.34
N LEU A 23 7.49 25.45 7.48
CA LEU A 23 7.33 24.15 8.11
C LEU A 23 8.13 23.06 7.38
N GLN A 24 8.01 22.99 6.06
CA GLN A 24 8.71 22.01 5.23
C GLN A 24 10.24 22.17 5.32
N GLN A 25 10.72 23.41 5.27
CA GLN A 25 12.15 23.70 5.45
C GLN A 25 12.64 23.30 6.85
N ALA A 26 11.87 23.61 7.90
CA ALA A 26 12.22 23.26 9.27
C ALA A 26 12.29 21.74 9.50
N ILE A 27 11.38 20.97 8.85
CA ILE A 27 11.39 19.51 8.89
C ILE A 27 12.60 18.95 8.13
N MET A 28 12.90 19.48 6.94
CA MET A 28 14.06 19.07 6.17
C MET A 28 15.38 19.35 6.92
N GLN A 29 15.48 20.49 7.60
CA GLN A 29 16.62 20.80 8.47
C GLN A 29 16.72 19.84 9.67
N LEU A 30 15.58 19.44 10.24
CA LEU A 30 15.56 18.47 11.32
C LEU A 30 16.08 17.12 10.85
N TYR A 31 15.65 16.63 9.68
CA TYR A 31 16.14 15.38 9.09
C TYR A 31 17.64 15.43 8.83
N LYS A 32 18.16 16.56 8.30
CA LYS A 32 19.60 16.76 8.11
C LYS A 32 20.36 16.75 9.45
N LYS A 33 19.83 17.42 10.46
CA LYS A 33 20.44 17.49 11.80
C LYS A 33 20.48 16.13 12.51
N GLU A 34 19.43 15.35 12.35
CA GLU A 34 19.30 14.01 12.95
C GLU A 34 19.94 12.90 12.09
N GLY A 35 20.50 13.23 10.92
CA GLY A 35 21.11 12.27 9.99
C GLY A 35 20.11 11.26 9.42
N VAL A 36 18.80 11.58 9.41
CA VAL A 36 17.76 10.71 8.91
C VAL A 36 17.45 11.06 7.45
N ASN A 37 17.56 10.05 6.57
CA ASN A 37 17.23 10.24 5.16
C ASN A 37 15.71 10.07 4.95
N PRO A 38 14.97 11.09 4.46
CA PRO A 38 13.54 10.96 4.18
C PRO A 38 13.23 9.92 3.09
N VAL A 39 14.20 9.63 2.22
CA VAL A 39 14.08 8.63 1.15
C VAL A 39 14.09 7.20 1.69
N SER A 40 14.54 6.98 2.94
CA SER A 40 14.57 5.64 3.54
C SER A 40 13.17 4.98 3.61
N GLY A 41 12.09 5.77 3.63
CA GLY A 41 10.72 5.27 3.62
C GLY A 41 10.28 4.64 2.29
N CYS A 42 10.91 4.99 1.15
CA CYS A 42 10.58 4.42 -0.16
C CYS A 42 11.50 3.25 -0.57
N VAL A 43 12.59 3.00 0.18
CA VAL A 43 13.52 1.88 -0.10
C VAL A 43 12.82 0.51 -0.17
N PRO A 44 11.87 0.17 0.73
CA PRO A 44 11.14 -1.10 0.65
C PRO A 44 10.39 -1.26 -0.68
N ILE A 45 9.82 -0.18 -1.23
CA ILE A 45 9.13 -0.20 -2.52
C ILE A 45 10.12 -0.52 -3.65
N LEU A 46 11.28 0.14 -3.66
CA LEU A 46 12.32 -0.10 -4.67
C LEU A 46 12.84 -1.54 -4.63
N ILE A 47 12.99 -2.11 -3.43
CA ILE A 47 13.38 -3.52 -3.26
C ILE A 47 12.28 -4.45 -3.75
N SER A 48 11.00 -4.08 -3.60
CA SER A 48 9.86 -4.91 -4.03
C SER A 48 9.70 -4.97 -5.55
N ILE A 49 10.20 -3.98 -6.32
CA ILE A 49 10.07 -3.95 -7.78
C ILE A 49 10.67 -5.19 -8.47
N PRO A 50 11.91 -5.62 -8.18
CA PRO A 50 12.48 -6.84 -8.77
C PRO A 50 11.66 -8.09 -8.46
N PHE A 51 11.14 -8.22 -7.22
CA PHE A 51 10.27 -9.33 -6.83
C PHE A 51 8.97 -9.33 -7.61
N PHE A 52 8.37 -8.16 -7.81
CA PHE A 52 7.18 -7.99 -8.62
C PHE A 52 7.40 -8.49 -10.04
N PHE A 53 8.48 -8.08 -10.69
CA PHE A 53 8.84 -8.55 -12.03
C PHE A 53 9.15 -10.04 -12.08
N ALA A 54 9.79 -10.59 -11.06
CA ALA A 54 10.09 -12.02 -10.97
C ALA A 54 8.80 -12.84 -10.90
N ILE A 55 7.86 -12.46 -10.04
CA ILE A 55 6.56 -13.13 -9.89
C ILE A 55 5.73 -12.99 -11.17
N TYR A 56 5.68 -11.78 -11.75
CA TYR A 56 5.01 -11.54 -13.03
C TYR A 56 5.54 -12.48 -14.11
N LYS A 57 6.86 -12.52 -14.30
CA LYS A 57 7.49 -13.40 -15.28
C LYS A 57 7.22 -14.88 -14.98
N MET A 58 7.29 -15.29 -13.71
CA MET A 58 7.02 -16.65 -13.29
C MET A 58 5.60 -17.08 -13.69
N LEU A 59 4.59 -16.27 -13.41
CA LEU A 59 3.18 -16.56 -13.73
C LEU A 59 2.94 -16.73 -15.23
N PHE A 60 3.69 -16.03 -16.09
CA PHE A 60 3.54 -16.15 -17.53
C PHE A 60 4.36 -17.29 -18.14
N VAL A 61 5.46 -17.68 -17.55
CA VAL A 61 6.38 -18.68 -18.10
C VAL A 61 6.10 -20.08 -17.57
N THR A 62 5.57 -20.21 -16.34
CA THR A 62 5.33 -21.51 -15.70
C THR A 62 4.04 -22.14 -16.24
N ILE A 63 4.19 -23.08 -17.14
CA ILE A 63 3.07 -23.79 -17.80
C ILE A 63 2.26 -24.59 -16.77
N GLU A 64 2.89 -25.13 -15.75
CA GLU A 64 2.25 -25.93 -14.69
C GLU A 64 1.27 -25.14 -13.82
N MET A 65 1.40 -23.82 -13.74
CA MET A 65 0.49 -22.96 -12.98
C MET A 65 -0.68 -22.47 -13.81
N ARG A 66 -0.57 -22.58 -15.14
CA ARG A 66 -1.59 -22.09 -16.06
C ARG A 66 -2.83 -22.98 -16.02
N HIS A 67 -4.00 -22.35 -15.87
CA HIS A 67 -5.31 -23.03 -15.78
C HIS A 67 -5.45 -23.99 -14.60
N GLN A 68 -4.56 -23.91 -13.59
CA GLN A 68 -4.73 -24.68 -12.37
C GLN A 68 -5.68 -23.96 -11.41
N PRO A 69 -6.69 -24.69 -10.87
CA PRO A 69 -7.65 -24.10 -9.96
C PRO A 69 -6.96 -23.67 -8.65
N PHE A 70 -7.28 -22.46 -8.21
CA PHE A 70 -6.86 -21.93 -6.94
C PHE A 70 -8.05 -21.78 -5.97
N PHE A 71 -7.84 -21.16 -4.84
CA PHE A 71 -8.85 -21.07 -3.78
C PHE A 71 -10.00 -20.09 -4.12
N GLY A 72 -11.22 -20.47 -3.74
CA GLY A 72 -12.42 -19.62 -3.86
C GLY A 72 -12.86 -19.43 -5.30
N TRP A 73 -13.04 -18.17 -5.71
CA TRP A 73 -13.46 -17.79 -7.07
C TRP A 73 -12.32 -17.68 -8.07
N ILE A 74 -11.08 -17.73 -7.61
CA ILE A 74 -9.89 -17.64 -8.45
C ILE A 74 -9.62 -19.01 -9.05
N LYS A 75 -9.90 -19.13 -10.33
CA LYS A 75 -9.71 -20.39 -11.07
C LYS A 75 -8.34 -20.52 -11.71
N ASP A 76 -7.66 -19.39 -11.95
CA ASP A 76 -6.35 -19.34 -12.56
C ASP A 76 -5.57 -18.13 -12.01
N LEU A 77 -4.38 -18.40 -11.49
CA LEU A 77 -3.49 -17.35 -10.98
C LEU A 77 -2.79 -16.56 -12.09
N SER A 78 -2.70 -17.13 -13.30
CA SER A 78 -2.08 -16.49 -14.46
C SER A 78 -3.05 -15.60 -15.23
N GLU A 79 -4.34 -15.67 -14.95
CA GLU A 79 -5.38 -14.83 -15.55
C GLU A 79 -5.84 -13.71 -14.61
N LYS A 80 -6.50 -12.69 -15.18
CA LYS A 80 -7.16 -11.65 -14.41
C LYS A 80 -8.29 -12.20 -13.56
N ASP A 81 -8.64 -11.50 -12.49
CA ASP A 81 -9.78 -11.87 -11.64
C ASP A 81 -11.09 -11.90 -12.48
N PRO A 82 -11.80 -13.04 -12.57
CA PRO A 82 -13.00 -13.15 -13.36
C PRO A 82 -14.21 -12.42 -12.78
N THR A 83 -14.13 -11.97 -11.53
CA THR A 83 -15.22 -11.25 -10.87
C THR A 83 -15.26 -9.79 -11.27
N SER A 84 -16.40 -9.12 -11.08
CA SER A 84 -16.54 -7.68 -11.23
C SER A 84 -17.45 -7.12 -10.15
N ILE A 85 -17.05 -6.01 -9.57
CA ILE A 85 -17.88 -5.28 -8.60
C ILE A 85 -19.11 -4.65 -9.27
N PHE A 86 -19.01 -4.31 -10.56
CA PHE A 86 -20.08 -3.63 -11.30
C PHE A 86 -21.26 -4.56 -11.65
N ASN A 87 -21.05 -5.86 -11.69
CA ASN A 87 -22.13 -6.84 -11.83
C ASN A 87 -22.44 -7.56 -10.51
N LEU A 88 -22.02 -7.00 -9.36
CA LEU A 88 -22.17 -7.61 -8.03
C LEU A 88 -21.70 -9.08 -8.00
N PHE A 89 -20.50 -9.32 -8.52
CA PHE A 89 -19.89 -10.67 -8.58
C PHE A 89 -20.73 -11.69 -9.37
N GLY A 90 -21.45 -11.23 -10.40
CA GLY A 90 -22.29 -12.08 -11.25
C GLY A 90 -23.75 -12.18 -10.84
N LEU A 91 -24.18 -11.45 -9.81
CA LEU A 91 -25.59 -11.39 -9.40
C LEU A 91 -26.48 -10.63 -10.40
N ILE A 92 -25.90 -9.66 -11.10
CA ILE A 92 -26.59 -8.88 -12.12
C ILE A 92 -26.21 -9.46 -13.49
N PRO A 93 -27.15 -9.83 -14.36
CA PRO A 93 -26.89 -10.35 -15.71
C PRO A 93 -26.50 -9.22 -16.69
N TRP A 94 -25.48 -8.44 -16.31
CA TRP A 94 -24.90 -7.37 -17.12
C TRP A 94 -23.40 -7.62 -17.29
N ALA A 95 -22.94 -7.59 -18.53
CA ALA A 95 -21.53 -7.70 -18.85
C ALA A 95 -20.94 -6.28 -18.95
N PRO A 96 -20.18 -5.82 -17.93
CA PRO A 96 -19.52 -4.53 -18.00
C PRO A 96 -18.46 -4.54 -19.11
N PRO A 97 -18.18 -3.36 -19.73
CA PRO A 97 -17.06 -3.22 -20.66
C PRO A 97 -15.73 -3.63 -19.99
N GLU A 98 -14.78 -4.10 -20.77
CA GLU A 98 -13.51 -4.65 -20.24
C GLU A 98 -12.76 -3.70 -19.31
N PHE A 99 -12.80 -2.40 -19.59
CA PHE A 99 -12.13 -1.38 -18.77
C PHE A 99 -12.81 -1.15 -17.41
N LEU A 100 -14.04 -1.59 -17.23
CA LEU A 100 -14.80 -1.54 -15.96
C LEU A 100 -14.76 -2.89 -15.20
N ILE A 101 -14.07 -3.90 -15.71
CA ILE A 101 -13.94 -5.17 -15.00
C ILE A 101 -12.88 -4.99 -13.91
N ILE A 102 -13.33 -4.56 -12.72
CA ILE A 102 -12.50 -4.50 -11.53
C ILE A 102 -12.95 -5.65 -10.62
N GLY A 103 -12.10 -6.64 -10.49
CA GLY A 103 -12.36 -7.85 -9.71
C GLY A 103 -12.36 -7.62 -8.21
N GLY A 104 -12.88 -8.60 -7.47
CA GLY A 104 -12.91 -8.58 -6.01
C GLY A 104 -11.51 -8.55 -5.39
N LEU A 105 -10.57 -9.26 -5.98
CA LEU A 105 -9.19 -9.31 -5.50
C LEU A 105 -8.44 -7.97 -5.64
N PRO A 106 -8.47 -7.25 -6.78
CA PRO A 106 -7.96 -5.89 -6.88
C PRO A 106 -8.59 -4.92 -5.86
N VAL A 107 -9.90 -5.03 -5.62
CA VAL A 107 -10.58 -4.22 -4.61
C VAL A 107 -10.09 -4.56 -3.20
N LEU A 108 -9.96 -5.84 -2.87
CA LEU A 108 -9.39 -6.28 -1.59
C LEU A 108 -7.96 -5.76 -1.41
N MET A 109 -7.14 -5.80 -2.46
CA MET A 109 -5.80 -5.21 -2.46
C MET A 109 -5.85 -3.70 -2.14
N GLY A 110 -6.71 -2.94 -2.81
CA GLY A 110 -6.87 -1.51 -2.56
C GLY A 110 -7.32 -1.20 -1.13
N LEU A 111 -8.25 -1.99 -0.58
CA LEU A 111 -8.70 -1.87 0.81
C LEU A 111 -7.57 -2.18 1.81
N THR A 112 -6.77 -3.22 1.57
CA THR A 112 -5.61 -3.53 2.42
C THR A 112 -4.55 -2.45 2.35
N MET A 113 -4.29 -1.85 1.18
CA MET A 113 -3.41 -0.70 1.03
C MET A 113 -3.91 0.52 1.79
N TRP A 114 -5.20 0.82 1.67
CA TRP A 114 -5.81 1.92 2.41
C TRP A 114 -5.71 1.71 3.92
N ALA A 115 -5.99 0.49 4.41
CA ALA A 115 -5.86 0.14 5.82
C ALA A 115 -4.39 0.27 6.29
N GLN A 116 -3.42 -0.19 5.50
CA GLN A 116 -2.00 -0.06 5.80
C GLN A 116 -1.56 1.40 5.90
N GLN A 117 -2.09 2.28 5.03
CA GLN A 117 -1.80 3.71 5.10
C GLN A 117 -2.26 4.36 6.41
N LYS A 118 -3.36 3.85 7.01
CA LYS A 118 -3.84 4.34 8.31
C LYS A 118 -2.90 4.00 9.47
N LEU A 119 -2.10 2.96 9.34
CA LEU A 119 -1.09 2.58 10.34
C LEU A 119 0.21 3.40 10.19
N ASN A 120 0.44 3.99 9.04
CA ASN A 120 1.61 4.82 8.80
C ASN A 120 1.41 6.25 9.36
N PRO A 121 2.48 6.91 9.82
CA PRO A 121 2.38 8.31 10.23
C PRO A 121 1.88 9.17 9.06
N ALA A 122 0.95 10.06 9.35
CA ALA A 122 0.34 10.92 8.35
C ALA A 122 1.41 11.75 7.60
N PRO A 123 1.33 11.83 6.27
CA PRO A 123 2.19 12.70 5.48
C PRO A 123 2.05 14.15 5.95
N GLN A 124 3.13 14.89 5.91
CA GLN A 124 3.18 16.25 6.45
C GLN A 124 2.77 17.29 5.41
N ASP A 125 2.93 16.98 4.14
CA ASP A 125 2.58 17.83 3.01
C ASP A 125 1.16 17.50 2.51
N ASP A 126 0.36 18.53 2.24
CA ASP A 126 -1.00 18.38 1.71
C ASP A 126 -1.01 17.70 0.32
N ILE A 127 0.00 17.96 -0.51
CA ILE A 127 0.14 17.31 -1.82
C ILE A 127 0.42 15.82 -1.63
N GLN A 128 1.38 15.49 -0.78
CA GLN A 128 1.72 14.10 -0.46
C GLN A 128 0.52 13.37 0.16
N LYS A 129 -0.24 14.04 1.04
CA LYS A 129 -1.47 13.49 1.63
C LYS A 129 -2.51 13.13 0.56
N LYS A 130 -2.72 14.02 -0.42
CA LYS A 130 -3.63 13.75 -1.54
C LYS A 130 -3.14 12.59 -2.40
N ILE A 131 -1.85 12.55 -2.74
CA ILE A 131 -1.26 11.45 -3.50
C ILE A 131 -1.48 10.12 -2.76
N PHE A 132 -1.15 10.06 -1.47
CA PHE A 132 -1.35 8.84 -0.67
C PHE A 132 -2.82 8.42 -0.61
N MET A 133 -3.75 9.36 -0.51
CA MET A 133 -5.19 9.04 -0.48
C MET A 133 -5.68 8.43 -1.80
N PHE A 134 -5.21 8.92 -2.95
CA PHE A 134 -5.62 8.43 -4.28
C PHE A 134 -4.83 7.20 -4.74
N PHE A 135 -3.64 6.97 -4.20
CA PHE A 135 -2.74 5.91 -4.65
C PHE A 135 -3.34 4.50 -4.59
N PRO A 136 -4.06 4.07 -3.52
CA PRO A 136 -4.72 2.76 -3.50
C PRO A 136 -5.78 2.60 -4.60
N VAL A 137 -6.58 3.63 -4.84
CA VAL A 137 -7.61 3.61 -5.89
C VAL A 137 -6.95 3.53 -7.27
N PHE A 138 -5.94 4.34 -7.51
CA PHE A 138 -5.16 4.34 -8.74
C PHE A 138 -4.54 2.96 -9.02
N LEU A 139 -3.89 2.35 -8.02
CA LEU A 139 -3.30 1.02 -8.18
C LEU A 139 -4.35 -0.08 -8.37
N THR A 140 -5.49 0.01 -7.70
CA THR A 140 -6.61 -0.94 -7.89
C THR A 140 -7.04 -0.97 -9.35
N VAL A 141 -7.21 0.20 -9.98
CA VAL A 141 -7.64 0.30 -11.39
C VAL A 141 -6.54 -0.18 -12.34
N ILE A 142 -5.28 0.23 -12.11
CA ILE A 142 -4.15 -0.16 -12.98
C ILE A 142 -3.86 -1.66 -12.89
N LEU A 143 -3.97 -2.25 -11.70
CA LEU A 143 -3.65 -3.67 -11.50
C LEU A 143 -4.85 -4.61 -11.73
N ALA A 144 -6.05 -4.07 -11.96
CA ALA A 144 -7.22 -4.88 -12.28
C ALA A 144 -7.05 -5.81 -13.50
N PRO A 145 -6.39 -5.42 -14.61
CA PRO A 145 -6.15 -6.30 -15.76
C PRO A 145 -4.97 -7.26 -15.58
N PHE A 146 -4.24 -7.17 -14.46
CA PHE A 146 -3.07 -8.01 -14.22
C PHE A 146 -3.46 -9.40 -13.69
N PRO A 147 -2.55 -10.41 -13.80
CA PRO A 147 -2.78 -11.75 -13.28
C PRO A 147 -3.16 -11.75 -11.81
N SER A 148 -4.17 -12.57 -11.47
CA SER A 148 -4.68 -12.69 -10.09
C SER A 148 -3.58 -13.06 -9.08
N GLY A 149 -2.62 -13.88 -9.46
CA GLY A 149 -1.49 -14.26 -8.60
C GLY A 149 -0.63 -13.08 -8.18
N LEU A 150 -0.45 -12.08 -9.05
CA LEU A 150 0.31 -10.89 -8.75
C LEU A 150 -0.44 -9.98 -7.75
N VAL A 151 -1.73 -9.80 -7.98
CA VAL A 151 -2.60 -9.02 -7.08
C VAL A 151 -2.74 -9.71 -5.72
N LEU A 152 -2.83 -11.05 -5.72
CA LEU A 152 -2.85 -11.86 -4.50
C LEU A 152 -1.55 -11.71 -3.69
N TYR A 153 -0.40 -11.79 -4.36
CA TYR A 153 0.88 -11.55 -3.72
C TYR A 153 0.92 -10.17 -3.04
N TRP A 154 0.48 -9.12 -3.73
CA TRP A 154 0.47 -7.78 -3.16
C TRP A 154 -0.47 -7.67 -1.96
N THR A 155 -1.67 -8.26 -2.08
CA THR A 155 -2.66 -8.30 -0.99
C THR A 155 -2.10 -9.01 0.24
N ALA A 156 -1.49 -10.19 0.05
CA ALA A 156 -0.86 -10.95 1.12
C ALA A 156 0.28 -10.17 1.77
N ASN A 157 1.13 -9.52 0.97
CA ASN A 157 2.22 -8.69 1.46
C ASN A 157 1.71 -7.50 2.31
N ASN A 158 0.64 -6.83 1.89
CA ASN A 158 0.00 -5.77 2.67
C ASN A 158 -0.50 -6.28 4.02
N ILE A 159 -1.19 -7.42 4.04
CA ILE A 159 -1.72 -8.04 5.27
C ILE A 159 -0.59 -8.41 6.22
N LEU A 160 0.46 -9.06 5.72
CA LEU A 160 1.63 -9.44 6.52
C LEU A 160 2.34 -8.20 7.10
N THR A 161 2.51 -7.17 6.28
CA THR A 161 3.13 -5.91 6.71
C THR A 161 2.29 -5.21 7.78
N MET A 162 0.95 -5.18 7.63
CA MET A 162 0.06 -4.63 8.66
C MET A 162 0.16 -5.42 9.97
N ALA A 163 0.17 -6.74 9.91
CA ALA A 163 0.32 -7.59 11.08
C ALA A 163 1.66 -7.33 11.79
N GLN A 164 2.74 -7.25 11.02
CA GLN A 164 4.08 -6.93 11.54
C GLN A 164 4.11 -5.54 12.20
N GLN A 165 3.58 -4.52 11.54
CA GLN A 165 3.51 -3.16 12.09
C GLN A 165 2.69 -3.12 13.38
N TYR A 166 1.54 -3.79 13.42
CA TYR A 166 0.70 -3.85 14.61
C TYR A 166 1.45 -4.48 15.80
N VAL A 167 2.14 -5.60 15.59
CA VAL A 167 2.94 -6.26 16.64
C VAL A 167 4.06 -5.35 17.16
N ILE A 168 4.77 -4.67 16.23
CA ILE A 168 5.86 -3.74 16.61
C ILE A 168 5.31 -2.57 17.43
N MET A 169 4.22 -1.96 16.98
CA MET A 169 3.58 -0.84 17.70
C MET A 169 3.16 -1.26 19.11
N LYS A 170 2.49 -2.40 19.25
CA LYS A 170 2.05 -2.92 20.55
C LYS A 170 3.23 -3.15 21.49
N ARG A 171 4.31 -3.76 21.02
CA ARG A 171 5.51 -4.01 21.82
C ARG A 171 6.25 -2.72 22.24
N THR A 172 6.21 -1.70 21.37
CA THR A 172 6.88 -0.42 21.65
C THR A 172 6.09 0.39 22.68
N THR A 173 4.76 0.38 22.62
CA THR A 173 3.89 1.07 23.58
C THR A 173 4.04 0.51 24.99
N VAL A 174 4.12 -0.82 25.13
CA VAL A 174 4.33 -1.48 26.43
C VAL A 174 5.67 -1.10 27.09
N LYS A 175 6.73 -0.91 26.29
CA LYS A 175 8.05 -0.50 26.82
C LYS A 175 8.12 0.97 27.31
N THR A 176 7.17 1.81 26.92
CA THR A 176 7.14 3.24 27.30
C THR A 176 6.32 3.48 28.56
N SER A 177 5.56 2.48 29.02
CA SER A 177 4.70 2.54 30.23
C SER A 177 5.34 1.88 31.46
N GLN A 178 6.60 1.43 31.38
CA GLN A 178 7.43 0.99 32.50
C GLN A 178 8.58 1.99 32.68
#